data_89f513dc27d2f04a3df56657030b5680
#
_entry.id   89f513dc27d2f04a3df56657030b5680
#
_cell.length_a   1.000
_cell.length_b   1.000
_cell.length_c   1.000
_cell.angle_alpha   90.00
_cell.angle_beta   90.00
_cell.angle_gamma   90.00
#
_symmetry.space_group_name_H-M   'P 1'
#
loop_
_entity.id
_entity.type
_entity.pdbx_description
1 polymer ?
#
loop_
_entity_poly.entity_id
_entity_poly.type
_entity_poly.pdbx_seq_one_letter_code
_entity_poly.pdbx_strand_id
1 'polypeptide(L)'
;MDEETRRAVAAADEALPDSDALPGAIDAGRVVFGFDGYLDRVREVVADRIDPESHERLATLEGFGDRIDRSVAADSSLSFEWLQQGSRTGGHTSHLARAFGGWSFDPVMVGMYGDPVHDAFEAEFGEYDLHSLGDPGVTDAVEFDDGKLMLTEIGDTMSLDWAELDAAFGHDRLAGKLDGASLLGTGYWSETPDLPTIFDGLRDLWGDIDDPPETVLVDPGDVRKLDGDRLRAGRKAIGRLDEVTDVVVSSNRAETGVLANAYAGEAERSFTDDAEAVYDALEPTWFVGHGVERSVVVSPDGTDSVAVPAVSNPELTTSSGDHFNAGLGLALIAGLPPAAAVVVGNAVAGYFVRTADQPSLTDVRAFVDDYLEKF
;
A
#
# COMPACT_ATOMS: atom_id res chain seq x y z
N MET A 1 -21.39 17.54 -4.98
CA MET A 1 -19.97 17.93 -5.16
C MET A 1 -19.74 19.23 -4.43
N ASP A 2 -18.86 19.22 -3.45
CA ASP A 2 -18.49 20.40 -2.67
C ASP A 2 -17.44 21.28 -3.40
N GLU A 3 -17.27 22.50 -2.90
CA GLU A 3 -16.36 23.50 -3.50
C GLU A 3 -14.88 23.14 -3.28
N GLU A 4 -14.59 22.44 -2.19
CA GLU A 4 -13.25 21.99 -1.83
C GLU A 4 -12.74 20.96 -2.85
N THR A 5 -13.56 19.95 -3.16
CA THR A 5 -13.25 18.95 -4.21
C THR A 5 -13.02 19.62 -5.57
N ARG A 6 -13.83 20.61 -5.94
CA ARG A 6 -13.64 21.33 -7.23
C ARG A 6 -12.32 22.06 -7.29
N ARG A 7 -11.92 22.72 -6.19
CA ARG A 7 -10.63 23.41 -6.11
C ARG A 7 -9.47 22.44 -6.19
N ALA A 8 -9.54 21.30 -5.48
CA ALA A 8 -8.52 20.26 -5.51
C ALA A 8 -8.34 19.68 -6.92
N VAL A 9 -9.45 19.38 -7.62
CA VAL A 9 -9.42 18.87 -9.01
C VAL A 9 -8.86 19.93 -9.96
N ALA A 10 -9.25 21.19 -9.83
CA ALA A 10 -8.69 22.26 -10.66
C ALA A 10 -7.18 22.44 -10.42
N ALA A 11 -6.72 22.31 -9.19
CA ALA A 11 -5.29 22.38 -8.86
C ALA A 11 -4.52 21.15 -9.43
N ALA A 12 -5.12 19.96 -9.39
CA ALA A 12 -4.52 18.77 -10.00
C ALA A 12 -4.47 18.90 -11.54
N ASP A 13 -5.53 19.41 -12.15
CA ASP A 13 -5.59 19.64 -13.59
C ASP A 13 -4.55 20.67 -14.06
N GLU A 14 -4.35 21.74 -13.29
CA GLU A 14 -3.35 22.76 -13.59
C GLU A 14 -1.90 22.27 -13.38
N ALA A 15 -1.66 21.45 -12.34
CA ALA A 15 -0.33 21.00 -11.96
C ALA A 15 0.16 19.80 -12.76
N LEU A 16 -0.73 18.89 -13.18
CA LEU A 16 -0.37 17.75 -14.00
C LEU A 16 -0.17 18.19 -15.46
N PRO A 17 0.95 17.85 -16.08
CA PRO A 17 1.15 18.09 -17.52
C PRO A 17 0.10 17.40 -18.37
N ASP A 18 -0.13 17.90 -19.58
CA ASP A 18 -1.02 17.25 -20.57
C ASP A 18 -0.59 15.80 -20.84
N SER A 19 -1.53 14.94 -21.21
CA SER A 19 -1.33 13.50 -21.39
C SER A 19 -0.15 13.14 -22.30
N ASP A 20 0.10 13.94 -23.34
CA ASP A 20 1.20 13.72 -24.27
C ASP A 20 2.55 14.17 -23.71
N ALA A 21 2.54 15.10 -22.74
CA ALA A 21 3.74 15.65 -22.10
C ALA A 21 4.09 14.94 -20.78
N LEU A 22 3.10 14.32 -20.12
CA LEU A 22 3.23 13.75 -18.78
C LEU A 22 4.41 12.76 -18.65
N PRO A 23 4.63 11.79 -19.58
CA PRO A 23 5.76 10.87 -19.48
C PRO A 23 7.15 11.52 -19.60
N GLY A 24 7.22 12.72 -20.20
CA GLY A 24 8.49 13.45 -20.35
C GLY A 24 8.66 14.63 -19.41
N ALA A 25 7.60 15.02 -18.70
CA ALA A 25 7.60 16.15 -17.78
C ALA A 25 7.86 15.73 -16.33
N ILE A 26 7.53 14.48 -15.98
CA ILE A 26 7.93 13.87 -14.71
C ILE A 26 9.30 13.26 -14.95
N ASP A 27 10.29 13.71 -14.19
CA ASP A 27 11.62 13.09 -14.22
C ASP A 27 11.50 11.68 -13.63
N ALA A 28 11.31 10.70 -14.52
CA ALA A 28 11.16 9.29 -14.18
C ALA A 28 12.50 8.71 -13.75
N GLY A 29 12.95 9.15 -12.57
CA GLY A 29 14.18 8.72 -11.94
C GLY A 29 14.01 7.45 -11.11
N ARG A 30 15.00 7.21 -10.27
CA ARG A 30 15.01 6.10 -9.33
C ARG A 30 13.96 6.32 -8.24
N VAL A 31 13.26 5.23 -7.90
CA VAL A 31 12.39 5.14 -6.73
C VAL A 31 12.75 3.89 -5.94
N VAL A 32 12.72 3.97 -4.63
CA VAL A 32 13.09 2.85 -3.75
C VAL A 32 11.86 2.39 -2.96
N PHE A 33 11.60 1.08 -2.96
CA PHE A 33 10.50 0.48 -2.24
C PHE A 33 10.98 -0.63 -1.31
N GLY A 34 10.51 -0.61 -0.07
CA GLY A 34 10.86 -1.57 0.99
C GLY A 34 9.74 -1.66 2.04
N PHE A 35 9.69 -2.69 2.86
CA PHE A 35 10.66 -3.80 2.98
C PHE A 35 9.95 -5.15 3.01
N ASP A 36 8.71 -5.18 2.55
CA ASP A 36 7.88 -6.40 2.52
C ASP A 36 8.04 -7.20 1.21
N GLY A 37 7.32 -8.29 1.12
CA GLY A 37 7.15 -9.11 -0.07
C GLY A 37 6.22 -10.27 0.24
N TYR A 38 5.21 -10.50 -0.63
CA TYR A 38 4.20 -11.52 -0.45
C TYR A 38 3.97 -12.33 -1.72
N LEU A 39 3.62 -13.59 -1.54
CA LEU A 39 3.11 -14.47 -2.57
C LEU A 39 1.65 -14.81 -2.27
N ASP A 40 0.74 -14.30 -3.09
CA ASP A 40 -0.67 -14.61 -3.01
C ASP A 40 -0.98 -15.82 -3.89
N ARG A 41 -1.27 -16.95 -3.27
CA ARG A 41 -1.69 -18.19 -3.95
C ARG A 41 -3.21 -18.21 -4.02
N VAL A 42 -3.75 -17.96 -5.21
CA VAL A 42 -5.20 -18.04 -5.45
C VAL A 42 -5.65 -19.47 -5.34
N ARG A 43 -6.59 -19.74 -4.46
CA ARG A 43 -7.12 -21.06 -4.15
C ARG A 43 -8.60 -21.17 -4.46
N GLU A 44 -9.01 -22.36 -4.86
CA GLU A 44 -10.40 -22.77 -5.00
C GLU A 44 -10.66 -24.00 -4.14
N VAL A 45 -11.76 -24.02 -3.40
CA VAL A 45 -12.15 -25.17 -2.57
C VAL A 45 -13.06 -26.09 -3.37
N VAL A 46 -12.76 -27.39 -3.35
CA VAL A 46 -13.57 -28.43 -3.97
C VAL A 46 -14.78 -28.74 -3.07
N ALA A 47 -15.99 -28.60 -3.63
CA ALA A 47 -17.21 -29.04 -2.99
C ALA A 47 -17.36 -30.56 -3.12
N ASP A 48 -17.32 -31.05 -4.35
CA ASP A 48 -17.44 -32.48 -4.69
C ASP A 48 -16.50 -32.82 -5.85
N ARG A 49 -15.75 -33.92 -5.69
CA ARG A 49 -14.90 -34.46 -6.74
C ARG A 49 -15.75 -35.36 -7.63
N ILE A 50 -15.88 -35.02 -8.93
CA ILE A 50 -16.66 -35.78 -9.89
C ILE A 50 -15.80 -36.91 -10.47
N ASP A 51 -14.59 -36.59 -10.89
CA ASP A 51 -13.56 -37.50 -11.40
C ASP A 51 -12.16 -36.91 -11.15
N PRO A 52 -11.06 -37.60 -11.54
CA PRO A 52 -9.70 -37.08 -11.28
C PRO A 52 -9.41 -35.71 -11.89
N GLU A 53 -10.13 -35.31 -12.94
CA GLU A 53 -9.87 -34.08 -13.71
C GLU A 53 -10.96 -33.02 -13.53
N SER A 54 -12.13 -33.41 -12.96
CA SER A 54 -13.29 -32.52 -12.79
C SER A 54 -13.83 -32.48 -11.37
N HIS A 55 -14.35 -31.34 -10.96
CA HIS A 55 -14.89 -31.10 -9.62
C HIS A 55 -15.97 -30.03 -9.65
N GLU A 56 -16.79 -30.01 -8.63
CA GLU A 56 -17.66 -28.87 -8.30
C GLU A 56 -16.95 -27.98 -7.28
N ARG A 57 -16.92 -26.67 -7.58
CA ARG A 57 -16.35 -25.66 -6.70
C ARG A 57 -17.30 -25.38 -5.53
N LEU A 58 -16.75 -25.20 -4.33
CA LEU A 58 -17.51 -24.66 -3.20
C LEU A 58 -17.67 -23.14 -3.42
N ALA A 59 -18.87 -22.73 -3.82
CA ALA A 59 -19.10 -21.39 -4.35
C ALA A 59 -19.16 -20.30 -3.28
N THR A 60 -19.54 -20.63 -2.04
CA THR A 60 -19.81 -19.60 -1.01
C THR A 60 -19.02 -19.79 0.26
N LEU A 61 -18.60 -18.67 0.85
CA LEU A 61 -17.96 -18.61 2.17
C LEU A 61 -18.94 -19.08 3.25
N GLU A 62 -20.25 -18.78 3.11
CA GLU A 62 -21.31 -19.33 3.97
C GLU A 62 -21.28 -20.85 3.94
N GLY A 63 -21.25 -21.48 2.74
CA GLY A 63 -21.16 -22.93 2.60
C GLY A 63 -19.88 -23.53 3.17
N PHE A 64 -18.77 -22.78 3.16
CA PHE A 64 -17.53 -23.16 3.84
C PHE A 64 -17.72 -23.17 5.36
N GLY A 65 -18.33 -22.12 5.93
CA GLY A 65 -18.69 -22.03 7.33
C GLY A 65 -19.62 -23.16 7.78
N ASP A 66 -20.66 -23.48 7.00
CA ASP A 66 -21.58 -24.57 7.26
C ASP A 66 -20.92 -25.96 7.35
N ARG A 67 -19.85 -26.18 6.58
CA ARG A 67 -19.08 -27.43 6.66
C ARG A 67 -18.27 -27.50 7.96
N ILE A 68 -17.71 -26.37 8.40
CA ILE A 68 -16.99 -26.28 9.69
C ILE A 68 -17.98 -26.57 10.83
N ASP A 69 -19.12 -25.89 10.87
CA ASP A 69 -20.12 -26.04 11.92
C ASP A 69 -20.65 -27.47 12.04
N ARG A 70 -20.92 -28.10 10.91
CA ARG A 70 -21.37 -29.53 10.88
C ARG A 70 -20.31 -30.47 11.44
N SER A 71 -19.04 -30.26 11.12
CA SER A 71 -17.95 -31.10 11.64
C SER A 71 -17.73 -30.89 13.14
N VAL A 72 -17.80 -29.66 13.61
CA VAL A 72 -17.74 -29.33 15.04
C VAL A 72 -18.92 -29.98 15.79
N ALA A 73 -20.14 -29.85 15.28
CA ALA A 73 -21.33 -30.46 15.89
C ALA A 73 -21.28 -32.00 15.92
N ALA A 74 -20.58 -32.63 14.98
CA ALA A 74 -20.40 -34.06 14.90
C ALA A 74 -19.16 -34.59 15.65
N ASP A 75 -18.41 -33.72 16.31
CA ASP A 75 -17.11 -34.04 16.96
C ASP A 75 -16.17 -34.83 16.02
N SER A 76 -16.13 -34.39 14.75
CA SER A 76 -15.37 -35.07 13.68
C SER A 76 -14.28 -34.17 13.08
N SER A 77 -13.24 -34.83 12.56
CA SER A 77 -12.22 -34.12 11.78
C SER A 77 -12.84 -33.58 10.48
N LEU A 78 -12.35 -32.41 10.05
CA LEU A 78 -12.73 -31.79 8.79
C LEU A 78 -11.49 -31.72 7.88
N SER A 79 -11.69 -32.06 6.62
CA SER A 79 -10.69 -31.83 5.57
C SER A 79 -11.34 -31.13 4.39
N PHE A 80 -10.62 -30.18 3.81
CA PHE A 80 -10.96 -29.56 2.54
C PHE A 80 -9.91 -29.95 1.50
N GLU A 81 -10.35 -30.27 0.31
CA GLU A 81 -9.50 -30.30 -0.86
C GLU A 81 -9.52 -28.92 -1.50
N TRP A 82 -8.35 -28.37 -1.81
CA TRP A 82 -8.25 -27.13 -2.56
C TRP A 82 -7.27 -27.25 -3.74
N LEU A 83 -7.46 -26.40 -4.73
CA LEU A 83 -6.65 -26.34 -5.92
C LEU A 83 -6.05 -24.96 -6.07
N GLN A 84 -4.79 -24.91 -6.48
CA GLN A 84 -4.16 -23.65 -6.83
C GLN A 84 -4.57 -23.24 -8.23
N GLN A 85 -5.16 -22.06 -8.35
CA GLN A 85 -5.59 -21.48 -9.64
C GLN A 85 -4.53 -20.52 -10.20
N GLY A 86 -3.65 -19.98 -9.35
CA GLY A 86 -2.58 -19.09 -9.75
C GLY A 86 -1.74 -18.66 -8.56
N SER A 87 -0.70 -17.88 -8.87
CA SER A 87 0.11 -17.18 -7.88
C SER A 87 0.38 -15.77 -8.39
N ARG A 88 0.39 -14.79 -7.49
CA ARG A 88 0.67 -13.39 -7.78
C ARG A 88 1.66 -12.87 -6.76
N THR A 89 2.51 -11.95 -7.18
CA THR A 89 3.35 -11.17 -6.27
C THR A 89 2.50 -10.11 -5.60
N GLY A 90 2.65 -9.99 -4.31
CA GLY A 90 1.90 -9.08 -3.43
C GLY A 90 2.83 -8.32 -2.50
N GLY A 91 2.24 -7.58 -1.59
CA GLY A 91 2.91 -6.64 -0.69
C GLY A 91 2.97 -5.24 -1.27
N HIS A 92 3.12 -4.26 -0.38
CA HIS A 92 3.16 -2.85 -0.75
C HIS A 92 4.28 -2.55 -1.75
N THR A 93 5.48 -3.11 -1.50
CA THR A 93 6.65 -2.98 -2.37
C THR A 93 6.36 -3.42 -3.80
N SER A 94 5.73 -4.60 -3.98
CA SER A 94 5.39 -5.12 -5.31
C SER A 94 4.36 -4.25 -6.04
N HIS A 95 3.35 -3.76 -5.33
CA HIS A 95 2.32 -2.92 -5.94
C HIS A 95 2.88 -1.57 -6.38
N LEU A 96 3.70 -0.92 -5.56
CA LEU A 96 4.36 0.32 -5.93
C LEU A 96 5.33 0.11 -7.09
N ALA A 97 6.20 -0.92 -7.02
CA ALA A 97 7.17 -1.20 -8.08
C ALA A 97 6.49 -1.47 -9.44
N ARG A 98 5.39 -2.22 -9.43
CA ARG A 98 4.58 -2.46 -10.64
C ARG A 98 4.02 -1.17 -11.24
N ALA A 99 3.48 -0.29 -10.39
CA ALA A 99 2.92 0.98 -10.82
C ALA A 99 4.00 1.89 -11.40
N PHE A 100 5.06 2.14 -10.64
CA PHE A 100 6.12 3.05 -11.04
C PHE A 100 6.93 2.53 -12.25
N GLY A 101 7.23 1.23 -12.29
CA GLY A 101 7.86 0.64 -13.47
C GLY A 101 7.00 0.73 -14.72
N GLY A 102 5.67 0.55 -14.59
CA GLY A 102 4.70 0.78 -15.67
C GLY A 102 4.66 2.23 -16.15
N TRP A 103 5.05 3.19 -15.30
CA TRP A 103 5.20 4.62 -15.62
C TRP A 103 6.61 5.01 -16.06
N SER A 104 7.50 4.04 -16.30
CA SER A 104 8.87 4.21 -16.77
C SER A 104 9.85 4.81 -15.75
N PHE A 105 9.55 4.71 -14.47
CA PHE A 105 10.54 4.91 -13.42
C PHE A 105 11.48 3.71 -13.30
N ASP A 106 12.59 3.87 -12.58
CA ASP A 106 13.57 2.82 -12.27
C ASP A 106 13.35 2.31 -10.82
N PRO A 107 12.48 1.30 -10.59
CA PRO A 107 12.25 0.79 -9.24
C PRO A 107 13.47 0.03 -8.70
N VAL A 108 13.87 0.38 -7.49
CA VAL A 108 14.73 -0.43 -6.63
C VAL A 108 13.86 -1.09 -5.59
N MET A 109 13.90 -2.41 -5.53
CA MET A 109 13.09 -3.22 -4.61
C MET A 109 14.00 -3.88 -3.57
N VAL A 110 13.80 -3.55 -2.30
CA VAL A 110 14.54 -4.13 -1.17
C VAL A 110 13.53 -4.77 -0.22
N GLY A 111 13.40 -6.10 -0.21
CA GLY A 111 12.33 -6.74 0.55
C GLY A 111 12.45 -8.26 0.60
N MET A 112 11.35 -8.93 0.94
CA MET A 112 11.30 -10.37 1.16
C MET A 112 10.87 -11.08 -0.13
N TYR A 113 11.81 -11.57 -0.92
CA TYR A 113 11.56 -12.18 -2.24
C TYR A 113 12.07 -13.62 -2.37
N GLY A 114 12.68 -14.18 -1.29
CA GLY A 114 13.25 -15.53 -1.23
C GLY A 114 14.77 -15.57 -1.44
N ASP A 115 15.41 -16.65 -0.95
CA ASP A 115 16.81 -16.96 -1.21
C ASP A 115 16.97 -18.44 -1.64
N PRO A 116 17.07 -18.71 -2.97
CA PRO A 116 17.11 -17.74 -4.10
C PRO A 116 15.78 -17.02 -4.30
N VAL A 117 15.80 -15.89 -5.02
CA VAL A 117 14.58 -15.14 -5.37
C VAL A 117 13.56 -16.08 -5.98
N HIS A 118 12.32 -16.02 -5.50
CA HIS A 118 11.24 -16.88 -5.95
C HIS A 118 10.85 -16.57 -7.41
N ASP A 119 10.58 -17.61 -8.20
CA ASP A 119 10.30 -17.54 -9.64
C ASP A 119 9.24 -16.48 -10.02
N ALA A 120 8.24 -16.26 -9.17
CA ALA A 120 7.20 -15.27 -9.43
C ALA A 120 7.72 -13.83 -9.38
N PHE A 121 8.59 -13.50 -8.41
CA PHE A 121 9.24 -12.19 -8.33
C PHE A 121 10.25 -12.01 -9.46
N GLU A 122 11.07 -13.04 -9.73
CA GLU A 122 12.02 -13.01 -10.85
C GLU A 122 11.33 -12.80 -12.21
N ALA A 123 10.20 -13.48 -12.43
CA ALA A 123 9.45 -13.37 -13.68
C ALA A 123 8.81 -12.00 -13.88
N GLU A 124 8.38 -11.32 -12.81
CA GLU A 124 7.71 -10.02 -12.91
C GLU A 124 8.67 -8.84 -12.77
N PHE A 125 9.64 -8.94 -11.86
CA PHE A 125 10.51 -7.83 -11.46
C PHE A 125 12.00 -8.08 -11.72
N GLY A 126 12.38 -9.16 -12.39
CA GLY A 126 13.79 -9.48 -12.64
C GLY A 126 14.53 -8.48 -13.52
N GLU A 127 13.81 -7.59 -14.22
CA GLU A 127 14.41 -6.47 -14.96
C GLU A 127 14.63 -5.23 -14.09
N TYR A 128 14.06 -5.19 -12.86
CA TYR A 128 14.28 -4.11 -11.90
C TYR A 128 15.49 -4.38 -11.01
N ASP A 129 15.90 -3.40 -10.26
CA ASP A 129 16.99 -3.55 -9.27
C ASP A 129 16.43 -4.25 -8.00
N LEU A 130 16.29 -5.59 -8.07
CA LEU A 130 15.62 -6.44 -7.11
C LEU A 130 16.60 -7.05 -6.09
N HIS A 131 16.36 -6.81 -4.81
CA HIS A 131 17.20 -7.29 -3.71
C HIS A 131 16.38 -7.99 -2.63
N SER A 132 16.62 -9.28 -2.45
CA SER A 132 15.96 -10.06 -1.40
C SER A 132 16.70 -9.99 -0.09
N LEU A 133 15.94 -9.82 1.00
CA LEU A 133 16.40 -9.84 2.39
C LEU A 133 16.08 -11.18 3.09
N GLY A 134 15.11 -11.94 2.56
CA GLY A 134 14.62 -13.17 3.18
C GLY A 134 13.41 -13.75 2.47
N ASP A 135 12.72 -14.67 3.14
CA ASP A 135 11.57 -15.37 2.60
C ASP A 135 10.30 -14.50 2.63
N PRO A 136 9.53 -14.47 1.52
CA PRO A 136 8.29 -13.69 1.45
C PRO A 136 7.21 -14.25 2.37
N GLY A 137 6.29 -13.39 2.77
CA GLY A 137 5.02 -13.85 3.30
C GLY A 137 4.24 -14.63 2.24
N VAL A 138 3.40 -15.56 2.68
CA VAL A 138 2.58 -16.38 1.78
C VAL A 138 1.13 -16.28 2.21
N THR A 139 0.24 -15.88 1.29
CA THR A 139 -1.19 -15.87 1.52
C THR A 139 -1.88 -16.90 0.65
N ASP A 140 -2.59 -17.86 1.25
CA ASP A 140 -3.57 -18.65 0.54
C ASP A 140 -4.89 -17.86 0.49
N ALA A 141 -5.18 -17.25 -0.65
CA ALA A 141 -6.38 -16.47 -0.93
C ALA A 141 -7.45 -17.40 -1.52
N VAL A 142 -8.38 -17.83 -0.69
CA VAL A 142 -9.51 -18.67 -1.12
C VAL A 142 -10.66 -17.77 -1.55
N GLU A 143 -11.03 -17.81 -2.82
CA GLU A 143 -12.05 -16.97 -3.41
C GLU A 143 -13.41 -17.67 -3.47
N PHE A 144 -14.46 -16.97 -3.00
CA PHE A 144 -15.87 -17.38 -3.06
C PHE A 144 -16.70 -16.29 -3.76
N ASP A 145 -17.93 -16.61 -4.16
CA ASP A 145 -18.81 -15.64 -4.83
C ASP A 145 -19.32 -14.57 -3.87
N ASP A 146 -19.37 -14.87 -2.57
CA ASP A 146 -19.88 -14.02 -1.48
C ASP A 146 -18.77 -13.48 -0.56
N GLY A 147 -17.48 -13.75 -0.82
CA GLY A 147 -16.37 -13.28 0.01
C GLY A 147 -15.04 -13.98 -0.25
N LYS A 148 -14.07 -13.69 0.61
CA LYS A 148 -12.71 -14.27 0.54
C LYS A 148 -12.27 -14.75 1.92
N LEU A 149 -11.49 -15.83 1.96
CA LEU A 149 -10.75 -16.28 3.13
C LEU A 149 -9.27 -16.14 2.85
N MET A 150 -8.59 -15.30 3.65
CA MET A 150 -7.15 -15.09 3.55
C MET A 150 -6.45 -15.81 4.70
N LEU A 151 -5.56 -16.73 4.37
CA LEU A 151 -4.73 -17.46 5.33
C LEU A 151 -3.28 -17.09 5.08
N THR A 152 -2.73 -16.23 5.95
CA THR A 152 -1.41 -15.63 5.72
C THR A 152 -0.38 -16.15 6.70
N GLU A 153 0.77 -16.57 6.17
CA GLU A 153 2.03 -16.74 6.88
C GLU A 153 2.93 -15.55 6.52
N ILE A 154 3.34 -14.76 7.53
CA ILE A 154 3.94 -13.42 7.29
C ILE A 154 5.39 -13.51 6.80
N GLY A 155 6.08 -14.64 6.97
CA GLY A 155 7.48 -14.78 6.55
C GLY A 155 8.46 -13.99 7.41
N ASP A 156 9.62 -13.65 6.83
CA ASP A 156 10.73 -13.02 7.55
C ASP A 156 10.49 -11.53 7.85
N THR A 157 9.46 -10.91 7.24
CA THR A 157 9.06 -9.53 7.51
C THR A 157 8.79 -9.28 8.99
N MET A 158 8.26 -10.29 9.72
CA MET A 158 7.95 -10.19 11.15
C MET A 158 9.16 -9.96 12.05
N SER A 159 10.35 -10.36 11.63
CA SER A 159 11.60 -10.24 12.40
C SER A 159 12.49 -9.12 11.88
N LEU A 160 12.10 -8.43 10.79
CA LEU A 160 12.91 -7.39 10.20
C LEU A 160 12.96 -6.16 11.10
N ASP A 161 14.16 -5.79 11.50
CA ASP A 161 14.51 -4.54 12.17
C ASP A 161 15.68 -3.87 11.45
N TRP A 162 16.17 -2.74 11.96
CA TRP A 162 17.32 -2.05 11.37
C TRP A 162 18.60 -2.91 11.37
N ALA A 163 18.85 -3.64 12.44
CA ALA A 163 20.07 -4.45 12.54
C ALA A 163 20.07 -5.61 11.55
N GLU A 164 18.91 -6.24 11.34
CA GLU A 164 18.72 -7.29 10.33
C GLU A 164 18.86 -6.70 8.91
N LEU A 165 18.24 -5.54 8.65
CA LEU A 165 18.35 -4.85 7.35
C LEU A 165 19.80 -4.48 7.05
N ASP A 166 20.52 -3.87 7.99
CA ASP A 166 21.92 -3.51 7.82
C ASP A 166 22.82 -4.75 7.64
N ALA A 167 22.57 -5.81 8.40
CA ALA A 167 23.34 -7.06 8.26
C ALA A 167 23.10 -7.76 6.92
N ALA A 168 21.86 -7.77 6.42
CA ALA A 168 21.50 -8.46 5.17
C ALA A 168 21.85 -7.62 3.93
N PHE A 169 21.61 -6.32 3.95
CA PHE A 169 21.78 -5.45 2.78
C PHE A 169 23.04 -4.59 2.85
N GLY A 170 23.35 -4.03 4.01
CA GLY A 170 24.50 -3.18 4.26
C GLY A 170 24.18 -1.68 4.14
N HIS A 171 24.69 -0.91 5.12
CA HIS A 171 24.52 0.53 5.25
C HIS A 171 24.89 1.31 3.96
N ASP A 172 26.15 1.14 3.51
CA ASP A 172 26.68 1.85 2.33
C ASP A 172 25.89 1.51 1.05
N ARG A 173 25.39 0.28 0.96
CA ARG A 173 24.62 -0.16 -0.20
C ARG A 173 23.23 0.46 -0.20
N LEU A 174 22.58 0.54 0.96
CA LEU A 174 21.26 1.20 1.08
C LEU A 174 21.39 2.69 0.81
N ALA A 175 22.41 3.36 1.37
CA ALA A 175 22.72 4.75 1.06
C ALA A 175 22.87 4.98 -0.44
N GLY A 176 23.66 4.13 -1.12
CA GLY A 176 23.85 4.25 -2.58
C GLY A 176 22.61 3.96 -3.43
N LYS A 177 21.59 3.23 -2.89
CA LYS A 177 20.30 3.05 -3.57
C LYS A 177 19.40 4.26 -3.38
N LEU A 178 19.46 4.89 -2.22
CA LEU A 178 18.68 6.08 -1.89
C LEU A 178 19.26 7.35 -2.51
N ASP A 179 20.56 7.39 -2.79
CA ASP A 179 21.22 8.55 -3.38
C ASP A 179 20.68 8.85 -4.79
N GLY A 180 20.10 10.04 -4.97
CA GLY A 180 19.41 10.46 -6.19
C GLY A 180 18.05 9.76 -6.44
N ALA A 181 17.46 9.11 -5.43
CA ALA A 181 16.12 8.57 -5.55
C ALA A 181 15.07 9.67 -5.30
N SER A 182 13.99 9.67 -6.08
CA SER A 182 12.92 10.66 -5.96
C SER A 182 11.95 10.37 -4.82
N LEU A 183 11.87 9.10 -4.37
CA LEU A 183 10.93 8.65 -3.34
C LEU A 183 11.45 7.38 -2.65
N LEU A 184 11.25 7.29 -1.34
CA LEU A 184 11.25 6.03 -0.60
C LEU A 184 9.82 5.69 -0.20
N GLY A 185 9.28 4.56 -0.69
CA GLY A 185 7.99 4.03 -0.25
C GLY A 185 8.18 2.85 0.68
N THR A 186 7.55 2.87 1.86
CA THR A 186 7.61 1.79 2.84
C THR A 186 6.22 1.39 3.31
N GLY A 187 6.04 0.12 3.57
CA GLY A 187 4.85 -0.50 4.19
C GLY A 187 5.11 -2.01 4.29
N TYR A 188 4.34 -2.79 4.94
CA TYR A 188 3.30 -2.36 5.92
C TYR A 188 3.88 -2.41 7.33
N TRP A 189 3.74 -1.37 8.12
CA TRP A 189 4.19 -1.40 9.51
C TRP A 189 3.54 -2.53 10.30
N SER A 190 2.27 -2.82 10.03
CA SER A 190 1.56 -3.94 10.68
C SER A 190 2.20 -5.31 10.42
N GLU A 191 2.93 -5.47 9.31
CA GLU A 191 3.61 -6.71 8.93
C GLU A 191 5.12 -6.69 9.26
N THR A 192 5.66 -5.49 9.48
CA THR A 192 7.04 -5.25 9.95
C THR A 192 6.96 -4.52 11.30
N PRO A 193 6.65 -5.22 12.43
CA PRO A 193 6.31 -4.56 13.69
C PRO A 193 7.43 -3.68 14.24
N ASP A 194 8.68 -3.97 13.91
CA ASP A 194 9.87 -3.23 14.32
C ASP A 194 10.34 -2.19 13.27
N LEU A 195 9.48 -1.85 12.28
CA LEU A 195 9.68 -0.75 11.32
C LEU A 195 10.11 0.58 11.98
N PRO A 196 9.66 0.92 13.21
CA PRO A 196 10.19 2.10 13.91
C PRO A 196 11.71 2.11 14.09
N THR A 197 12.36 0.94 14.23
CA THR A 197 13.83 0.85 14.32
C THR A 197 14.49 1.13 12.97
N ILE A 198 13.82 0.73 11.88
CA ILE A 198 14.27 1.01 10.52
C ILE A 198 14.18 2.52 10.26
N PHE A 199 13.12 3.20 10.68
CA PHE A 199 13.00 4.66 10.58
C PHE A 199 14.10 5.40 11.36
N ASP A 200 14.46 4.91 12.54
CA ASP A 200 15.59 5.47 13.30
C ASP A 200 16.92 5.27 12.56
N GLY A 201 17.13 4.09 11.98
CA GLY A 201 18.31 3.80 11.16
C GLY A 201 18.37 4.62 9.88
N LEU A 202 17.24 4.77 9.18
CA LEU A 202 17.12 5.63 8.00
C LEU A 202 17.43 7.09 8.32
N ARG A 203 16.90 7.62 9.44
CA ARG A 203 17.22 8.99 9.88
C ARG A 203 18.73 9.20 10.03
N ASP A 204 19.42 8.22 10.64
CA ASP A 204 20.86 8.30 10.82
C ASP A 204 21.60 8.16 9.47
N LEU A 205 21.08 7.32 8.56
CA LEU A 205 21.61 7.11 7.21
C LEU A 205 21.49 8.36 6.32
N TRP A 206 20.43 9.18 6.49
CA TRP A 206 20.20 10.38 5.66
C TRP A 206 21.38 11.33 5.63
N GLY A 207 22.12 11.42 6.74
CA GLY A 207 23.31 12.24 6.84
C GLY A 207 24.52 11.75 6.00
N ASP A 208 24.49 10.52 5.54
CA ASP A 208 25.55 9.87 4.76
C ASP A 208 25.22 9.82 3.25
N ILE A 209 24.06 10.38 2.83
CA ILE A 209 23.60 10.43 1.44
C ILE A 209 23.78 11.85 0.90
N ASP A 210 24.37 11.99 -0.28
CA ASP A 210 24.63 13.30 -0.92
C ASP A 210 23.33 13.93 -1.45
N ASP A 211 22.41 13.12 -2.01
CA ASP A 211 21.15 13.55 -2.61
C ASP A 211 20.01 12.59 -2.16
N PRO A 212 19.58 12.65 -0.89
CA PRO A 212 18.57 11.74 -0.35
C PRO A 212 17.18 12.05 -0.90
N PRO A 213 16.23 11.06 -0.90
CA PRO A 213 14.85 11.32 -1.26
C PRO A 213 14.24 12.44 -0.42
N GLU A 214 13.55 13.37 -1.08
CA GLU A 214 12.84 14.46 -0.37
C GLU A 214 11.66 13.93 0.44
N THR A 215 11.10 12.77 0.07
CA THR A 215 9.90 12.22 0.69
C THR A 215 10.02 10.73 1.00
N VAL A 216 9.55 10.36 2.18
CA VAL A 216 9.28 8.98 2.60
C VAL A 216 7.76 8.77 2.71
N LEU A 217 7.20 7.92 1.85
CA LEU A 217 5.80 7.52 1.89
C LEU A 217 5.64 6.26 2.75
N VAL A 218 4.80 6.33 3.77
CA VAL A 218 4.58 5.25 4.75
C VAL A 218 3.14 4.78 4.71
N ASP A 219 2.93 3.48 4.44
CA ASP A 219 1.65 2.81 4.65
C ASP A 219 1.71 1.98 5.95
N PRO A 220 0.93 2.32 6.98
CA PRO A 220 0.95 1.56 8.23
C PRO A 220 0.31 0.17 8.13
N GLY A 221 -0.49 -0.10 7.10
CA GLY A 221 -1.23 -1.34 6.94
C GLY A 221 -2.27 -1.55 8.05
N ASP A 222 -2.65 -2.80 8.31
CA ASP A 222 -3.65 -3.13 9.33
C ASP A 222 -3.11 -2.95 10.76
N VAL A 223 -3.08 -1.72 11.23
CA VAL A 223 -2.57 -1.31 12.55
C VAL A 223 -3.26 -1.99 13.75
N ARG A 224 -4.40 -2.67 13.55
CA ARG A 224 -5.06 -3.47 14.60
C ARG A 224 -4.18 -4.64 15.08
N LYS A 225 -3.20 -5.05 14.28
CA LYS A 225 -2.22 -6.09 14.63
C LYS A 225 -1.11 -5.58 15.56
N LEU A 226 -0.96 -4.26 15.71
CA LEU A 226 0.07 -3.64 16.54
C LEU A 226 -0.44 -3.38 17.95
N ASP A 227 0.41 -3.66 18.94
CA ASP A 227 0.14 -3.29 20.32
C ASP A 227 0.42 -1.79 20.59
N GLY A 228 -0.03 -1.31 21.74
CA GLY A 228 0.12 0.09 22.11
C GLY A 228 1.58 0.54 22.33
N ASP A 229 2.52 -0.37 22.61
CA ASP A 229 3.95 -0.04 22.74
C ASP A 229 4.56 0.20 21.34
N ARG A 230 4.22 -0.65 20.37
CA ARG A 230 4.63 -0.48 18.97
C ARG A 230 4.07 0.78 18.36
N LEU A 231 2.78 1.07 18.57
CA LEU A 231 2.17 2.31 18.11
C LEU A 231 2.87 3.55 18.70
N ARG A 232 3.24 3.53 19.99
CA ARG A 232 4.02 4.61 20.60
C ARG A 232 5.44 4.73 20.05
N ALA A 233 6.09 3.61 19.75
CA ALA A 233 7.42 3.60 19.13
C ALA A 233 7.37 4.20 17.72
N GLY A 234 6.39 3.79 16.89
CA GLY A 234 6.20 4.31 15.55
C GLY A 234 5.92 5.80 15.51
N ARG A 235 5.04 6.29 16.41
CA ARG A 235 4.80 7.73 16.55
C ARG A 235 6.11 8.53 16.71
N LYS A 236 6.98 8.06 17.61
CA LYS A 236 8.25 8.75 17.88
C LYS A 236 9.23 8.64 16.72
N ALA A 237 9.27 7.48 16.07
CA ALA A 237 10.21 7.24 14.97
C ALA A 237 9.81 8.04 13.72
N ILE A 238 8.50 8.12 13.40
CA ILE A 238 7.97 8.95 12.31
C ILE A 238 8.34 10.41 12.53
N GLY A 239 8.05 10.98 13.72
CA GLY A 239 8.40 12.38 14.01
C GLY A 239 9.90 12.66 13.95
N ARG A 240 10.76 11.68 14.35
CA ARG A 240 12.22 11.85 14.21
C ARG A 240 12.72 11.73 12.78
N LEU A 241 12.08 10.89 11.95
CA LEU A 241 12.42 10.79 10.54
C LEU A 241 12.00 12.07 9.80
N ASP A 242 10.85 12.65 10.16
CA ASP A 242 10.35 13.92 9.61
C ASP A 242 11.27 15.13 9.91
N GLU A 243 12.20 15.01 10.89
CA GLU A 243 13.23 16.05 11.13
C GLU A 243 14.28 16.14 10.00
N VAL A 244 14.42 15.11 9.16
CA VAL A 244 15.48 15.02 8.12
C VAL A 244 14.94 14.86 6.70
N THR A 245 13.68 14.49 6.53
CA THR A 245 13.01 14.29 5.23
C THR A 245 11.51 14.44 5.41
N ASP A 246 10.77 14.80 4.37
CA ASP A 246 9.32 14.87 4.43
C ASP A 246 8.70 13.47 4.59
N VAL A 247 7.97 13.23 5.67
CA VAL A 247 7.24 11.98 5.87
C VAL A 247 5.76 12.16 5.55
N VAL A 248 5.28 11.35 4.61
CA VAL A 248 3.86 11.28 4.25
C VAL A 248 3.30 9.95 4.72
N VAL A 249 2.37 9.98 5.68
CA VAL A 249 1.69 8.78 6.17
C VAL A 249 0.34 8.67 5.50
N SER A 250 0.09 7.52 4.84
CA SER A 250 -1.17 7.25 4.13
C SER A 250 -1.86 6.03 4.73
N SER A 251 -3.11 6.17 5.16
CA SER A 251 -3.88 5.07 5.73
C SER A 251 -5.34 5.09 5.28
N ASN A 252 -5.99 3.92 5.28
CA ASN A 252 -7.42 3.89 4.98
C ASN A 252 -8.27 4.38 6.15
N ARG A 253 -9.57 4.63 5.90
CA ARG A 253 -10.50 5.15 6.91
C ARG A 253 -10.55 4.32 8.19
N ALA A 254 -10.50 2.98 8.08
CA ALA A 254 -10.57 2.09 9.25
C ALA A 254 -9.28 2.16 10.08
N GLU A 255 -8.14 2.16 9.43
CA GLU A 255 -6.82 2.33 10.05
C GLU A 255 -6.67 3.70 10.70
N THR A 256 -7.10 4.78 10.01
CA THR A 256 -7.14 6.14 10.55
C THR A 256 -7.91 6.19 11.86
N GLY A 257 -9.09 5.57 11.92
CA GLY A 257 -9.89 5.53 13.15
C GLY A 257 -9.22 4.75 14.29
N VAL A 258 -8.51 3.65 13.97
CA VAL A 258 -7.74 2.89 14.96
C VAL A 258 -6.57 3.70 15.49
N LEU A 259 -5.80 4.37 14.62
CA LEU A 259 -4.70 5.26 15.01
C LEU A 259 -5.20 6.43 15.86
N ALA A 260 -6.29 7.08 15.46
CA ALA A 260 -6.88 8.18 16.22
C ALA A 260 -7.30 7.74 17.63
N ASN A 261 -7.93 6.57 17.76
CA ASN A 261 -8.30 6.02 19.07
C ASN A 261 -7.07 5.67 19.92
N ALA A 262 -6.02 5.13 19.30
CA ALA A 262 -4.79 4.78 20.01
C ALA A 262 -4.03 6.02 20.53
N TYR A 263 -4.04 7.13 19.79
CA TYR A 263 -3.25 8.31 20.12
C TYR A 263 -4.04 9.39 20.89
N ALA A 264 -5.32 9.58 20.53
CA ALA A 264 -6.17 10.64 21.12
C ALA A 264 -7.26 10.10 22.05
N GLY A 265 -7.30 8.77 22.28
CA GLY A 265 -8.31 8.09 23.10
C GLY A 265 -9.59 7.77 22.34
N GLU A 266 -10.36 6.82 22.88
CA GLU A 266 -11.64 6.42 22.27
C GLU A 266 -12.65 7.57 22.28
N ALA A 267 -13.16 7.93 21.11
CA ALA A 267 -14.23 8.91 20.93
C ALA A 267 -14.97 8.68 19.61
N GLU A 268 -16.19 9.18 19.54
CA GLU A 268 -16.91 9.26 18.26
C GLU A 268 -16.44 10.52 17.52
N ARG A 269 -15.74 10.33 16.39
CA ARG A 269 -15.17 11.40 15.56
C ARG A 269 -15.63 11.24 14.11
N SER A 270 -15.64 12.33 13.38
CA SER A 270 -15.71 12.27 11.92
C SER A 270 -14.39 11.75 11.35
N PHE A 271 -14.37 11.34 10.08
CA PHE A 271 -13.16 10.89 9.41
C PHE A 271 -12.09 12.01 9.36
N THR A 272 -12.53 13.26 9.17
CA THR A 272 -11.64 14.42 9.19
C THR A 272 -11.05 14.63 10.59
N ASP A 273 -11.88 14.58 11.65
CA ASP A 273 -11.38 14.74 13.03
C ASP A 273 -10.42 13.60 13.42
N ASP A 274 -10.64 12.36 12.92
CA ASP A 274 -9.71 11.26 13.12
C ASP A 274 -8.38 11.52 12.41
N ALA A 275 -8.41 12.01 11.16
CA ALA A 275 -7.20 12.34 10.40
C ALA A 275 -6.39 13.47 11.09
N GLU A 276 -7.06 14.51 11.57
CA GLU A 276 -6.42 15.60 12.33
C GLU A 276 -5.81 15.08 13.64
N ALA A 277 -6.52 14.21 14.36
CA ALA A 277 -6.00 13.63 15.61
C ALA A 277 -4.76 12.75 15.37
N VAL A 278 -4.70 12.02 14.25
CA VAL A 278 -3.51 11.24 13.88
C VAL A 278 -2.36 12.15 13.46
N TYR A 279 -2.63 13.19 12.66
CA TYR A 279 -1.64 14.18 12.25
C TYR A 279 -1.01 14.87 13.47
N ASP A 280 -1.84 15.38 14.39
CA ASP A 280 -1.37 16.04 15.63
C ASP A 280 -0.53 15.10 16.51
N ALA A 281 -0.79 13.80 16.42
CA ALA A 281 -0.06 12.81 17.20
C ALA A 281 1.26 12.39 16.57
N LEU A 282 1.28 12.10 15.28
CA LEU A 282 2.46 11.61 14.55
C LEU A 282 3.41 12.75 14.17
N GLU A 283 2.88 13.94 13.97
CA GLU A 283 3.60 15.14 13.51
C GLU A 283 4.39 14.90 12.20
N PRO A 284 3.79 14.25 11.15
CA PRO A 284 4.42 14.06 9.86
C PRO A 284 4.28 15.33 9.00
N THR A 285 5.02 15.43 7.91
CA THR A 285 4.80 16.50 6.93
C THR A 285 3.37 16.46 6.40
N TRP A 286 2.84 15.27 6.00
CA TRP A 286 1.42 15.08 5.68
C TRP A 286 0.87 13.79 6.29
N PHE A 287 -0.38 13.87 6.71
CA PHE A 287 -1.20 12.67 6.96
C PHE A 287 -2.34 12.61 5.95
N VAL A 288 -2.46 11.47 5.27
CA VAL A 288 -3.48 11.24 4.25
C VAL A 288 -4.36 10.08 4.68
N GLY A 289 -5.65 10.37 4.92
CA GLY A 289 -6.67 9.37 5.12
C GLY A 289 -7.43 9.11 3.81
N HIS A 290 -7.43 7.89 3.28
CA HIS A 290 -8.18 7.57 2.07
C HIS A 290 -9.40 6.70 2.34
N GLY A 291 -10.48 6.89 1.58
CA GLY A 291 -11.73 6.17 1.78
C GLY A 291 -12.57 6.08 0.50
N VAL A 292 -13.67 5.34 0.56
CA VAL A 292 -14.54 5.09 -0.60
C VAL A 292 -15.44 6.27 -0.97
N GLU A 293 -15.73 7.16 -0.02
CA GLU A 293 -16.59 8.32 -0.24
C GLU A 293 -15.78 9.62 -0.26
N ARG A 294 -14.69 9.66 0.48
CA ARG A 294 -13.89 10.85 0.73
C ARG A 294 -12.49 10.47 1.15
N SER A 295 -11.53 11.24 0.70
CA SER A 295 -10.15 11.22 1.20
C SER A 295 -9.85 12.57 1.86
N VAL A 296 -9.00 12.56 2.89
CA VAL A 296 -8.63 13.74 3.69
C VAL A 296 -7.11 13.85 3.70
N VAL A 297 -6.59 15.05 3.56
CA VAL A 297 -5.18 15.33 3.79
C VAL A 297 -5.04 16.43 4.84
N VAL A 298 -4.18 16.20 5.81
CA VAL A 298 -3.79 17.16 6.83
C VAL A 298 -2.32 17.49 6.63
N SER A 299 -2.02 18.78 6.51
CA SER A 299 -0.68 19.31 6.24
C SER A 299 -0.45 20.59 7.05
N PRO A 300 0.75 21.18 7.02
CA PRO A 300 0.99 22.50 7.65
C PRO A 300 0.10 23.63 7.13
N ASP A 301 -0.44 23.49 5.90
CA ASP A 301 -1.33 24.49 5.29
C ASP A 301 -2.79 24.33 5.74
N GLY A 302 -3.12 23.26 6.44
CA GLY A 302 -4.44 22.96 6.97
C GLY A 302 -4.98 21.60 6.53
N THR A 303 -6.31 21.43 6.63
CA THR A 303 -7.03 20.21 6.30
C THR A 303 -7.84 20.41 5.05
N ASP A 304 -7.63 19.56 4.04
CA ASP A 304 -8.44 19.47 2.83
C ASP A 304 -9.13 18.12 2.74
N SER A 305 -10.33 18.12 2.13
CA SER A 305 -11.14 16.92 1.98
C SER A 305 -11.69 16.81 0.56
N VAL A 306 -11.41 15.70 -0.09
CA VAL A 306 -11.73 15.44 -1.50
C VAL A 306 -12.74 14.29 -1.60
N ALA A 307 -13.91 14.56 -2.20
CA ALA A 307 -14.89 13.51 -2.47
C ALA A 307 -14.36 12.52 -3.53
N VAL A 308 -14.64 11.24 -3.33
CA VAL A 308 -14.23 10.14 -4.22
C VAL A 308 -15.39 9.76 -5.14
N PRO A 309 -15.16 9.66 -6.48
CA PRO A 309 -16.20 9.22 -7.40
C PRO A 309 -16.66 7.80 -7.12
N ALA A 310 -17.96 7.62 -6.86
CA ALA A 310 -18.56 6.33 -6.49
C ALA A 310 -18.39 5.27 -7.59
N VAL A 311 -18.24 4.01 -7.17
CA VAL A 311 -18.19 2.85 -8.06
C VAL A 311 -19.29 1.87 -7.66
N SER A 312 -20.27 1.68 -8.57
CA SER A 312 -21.43 0.83 -8.28
C SER A 312 -21.11 -0.66 -8.31
N ASN A 313 -20.22 -1.05 -9.22
CA ASN A 313 -19.80 -2.45 -9.42
C ASN A 313 -18.27 -2.46 -9.59
N PRO A 314 -17.52 -2.57 -8.50
CA PRO A 314 -16.06 -2.67 -8.61
C PRO A 314 -15.66 -4.04 -9.17
N GLU A 315 -14.71 -4.04 -10.11
CA GLU A 315 -14.10 -5.28 -10.64
C GLU A 315 -13.15 -5.89 -9.59
N LEU A 316 -12.38 -5.04 -8.89
CA LEU A 316 -11.46 -5.48 -7.85
C LEU A 316 -11.28 -4.38 -6.80
N THR A 317 -11.37 -4.73 -5.51
CA THR A 317 -11.15 -3.78 -4.41
C THR A 317 -9.89 -4.07 -3.58
N THR A 318 -9.38 -5.30 -3.62
CA THR A 318 -8.10 -5.65 -2.97
C THR A 318 -6.98 -4.84 -3.63
N SER A 319 -6.04 -4.35 -2.83
CA SER A 319 -4.92 -3.49 -3.26
C SER A 319 -5.30 -2.10 -3.81
N SER A 320 -6.56 -1.66 -3.64
CA SER A 320 -6.94 -0.29 -4.02
C SER A 320 -6.20 0.78 -3.20
N GLY A 321 -5.84 0.49 -1.95
CA GLY A 321 -4.98 1.33 -1.11
C GLY A 321 -3.57 1.48 -1.67
N ASP A 322 -2.96 0.38 -2.14
CA ASP A 322 -1.64 0.43 -2.78
C ASP A 322 -1.65 1.27 -4.07
N HIS A 323 -2.74 1.16 -4.85
CA HIS A 323 -2.92 1.98 -6.04
C HIS A 323 -3.15 3.46 -5.70
N PHE A 324 -3.86 3.75 -4.61
CA PHE A 324 -3.95 5.11 -4.07
C PHE A 324 -2.56 5.64 -3.71
N ASN A 325 -1.77 4.86 -2.99
CA ASN A 325 -0.41 5.22 -2.57
C ASN A 325 0.54 5.39 -3.77
N ALA A 326 0.40 4.58 -4.82
CA ALA A 326 1.15 4.78 -6.06
C ALA A 326 0.82 6.13 -6.71
N GLY A 327 -0.47 6.48 -6.81
CA GLY A 327 -0.91 7.78 -7.33
C GLY A 327 -0.49 8.95 -6.45
N LEU A 328 -0.55 8.79 -5.13
CA LEU A 328 -0.06 9.77 -4.17
C LEU A 328 1.45 9.98 -4.32
N GLY A 329 2.24 8.90 -4.37
CA GLY A 329 3.68 8.97 -4.59
C GLY A 329 4.08 9.64 -5.92
N LEU A 330 3.34 9.35 -7.00
CA LEU A 330 3.51 10.03 -8.29
C LEU A 330 3.30 11.54 -8.16
N ALA A 331 2.24 11.95 -7.45
CA ALA A 331 1.92 13.35 -7.23
C ALA A 331 2.95 14.07 -6.34
N LEU A 332 3.50 13.37 -5.33
CA LEU A 332 4.57 13.88 -4.48
C LEU A 332 5.84 14.17 -5.31
N ILE A 333 6.28 13.21 -6.13
CA ILE A 333 7.41 13.40 -7.05
C ILE A 333 7.17 14.57 -8.02
N ALA A 334 5.94 14.75 -8.48
CA ALA A 334 5.57 15.84 -9.37
C ALA A 334 5.39 17.21 -8.64
N GLY A 335 5.58 17.24 -7.31
CA GLY A 335 5.48 18.46 -6.51
C GLY A 335 4.08 19.05 -6.40
N LEU A 336 3.04 18.21 -6.47
CA LEU A 336 1.65 18.68 -6.37
C LEU A 336 1.30 19.10 -4.94
N PRO A 337 0.46 20.14 -4.78
CA PRO A 337 -0.04 20.51 -3.46
C PRO A 337 -0.95 19.42 -2.85
N PRO A 338 -1.11 19.37 -1.51
CA PRO A 338 -1.71 18.25 -0.78
C PRO A 338 -3.07 17.76 -1.34
N ALA A 339 -4.02 18.67 -1.53
CA ALA A 339 -5.34 18.31 -2.04
C ALA A 339 -5.31 17.79 -3.48
N ALA A 340 -4.43 18.34 -4.33
CA ALA A 340 -4.24 17.88 -5.71
C ALA A 340 -3.59 16.49 -5.74
N ALA A 341 -2.63 16.22 -4.86
CA ALA A 341 -1.99 14.91 -4.73
C ALA A 341 -3.02 13.82 -4.35
N VAL A 342 -3.94 14.13 -3.45
CA VAL A 342 -5.06 13.23 -3.10
C VAL A 342 -5.99 12.96 -4.28
N VAL A 343 -6.24 13.94 -5.17
CA VAL A 343 -7.02 13.73 -6.41
C VAL A 343 -6.33 12.69 -7.30
N VAL A 344 -5.00 12.76 -7.45
CA VAL A 344 -4.23 11.79 -8.25
C VAL A 344 -4.27 10.40 -7.61
N GLY A 345 -4.10 10.30 -6.29
CA GLY A 345 -4.27 9.05 -5.55
C GLY A 345 -5.65 8.41 -5.79
N ASN A 346 -6.72 9.22 -5.65
CA ASN A 346 -8.09 8.78 -5.93
C ASN A 346 -8.30 8.38 -7.41
N ALA A 347 -7.62 9.04 -8.35
CA ALA A 347 -7.73 8.74 -9.78
C ALA A 347 -7.12 7.38 -10.11
N VAL A 348 -5.91 7.09 -9.59
CA VAL A 348 -5.23 5.80 -9.80
C VAL A 348 -6.02 4.66 -9.16
N ALA A 349 -6.42 4.79 -7.89
CA ALA A 349 -7.27 3.82 -7.22
C ALA A 349 -8.63 3.68 -7.91
N GLY A 350 -9.24 4.80 -8.31
CA GLY A 350 -10.53 4.84 -8.99
C GLY A 350 -10.53 4.18 -10.36
N TYR A 351 -9.44 4.27 -11.11
CA TYR A 351 -9.23 3.52 -12.36
C TYR A 351 -9.13 2.02 -12.05
N PHE A 352 -8.22 1.65 -11.13
CA PHE A 352 -7.98 0.26 -10.76
C PHE A 352 -9.24 -0.48 -10.30
N VAL A 353 -10.06 0.11 -9.42
CA VAL A 353 -11.27 -0.56 -8.94
C VAL A 353 -12.34 -0.75 -10.02
N ARG A 354 -12.26 -0.01 -11.13
CA ARG A 354 -13.19 -0.12 -12.27
C ARG A 354 -12.73 -1.11 -13.34
N THR A 355 -11.42 -1.36 -13.45
CA THR A 355 -10.82 -2.12 -14.55
C THR A 355 -10.06 -3.36 -14.08
N ALA A 356 -9.67 -3.43 -12.81
CA ALA A 356 -8.70 -4.38 -12.24
C ALA A 356 -7.29 -4.29 -12.90
N ASP A 357 -7.02 -3.24 -13.68
CA ASP A 357 -5.75 -3.00 -14.38
C ASP A 357 -5.01 -1.79 -13.80
N GLN A 358 -3.69 -1.80 -13.91
CA GLN A 358 -2.84 -0.67 -13.57
C GLN A 358 -3.02 0.44 -14.63
N PRO A 359 -3.37 1.70 -14.25
CA PRO A 359 -3.48 2.79 -15.22
C PRO A 359 -2.11 3.20 -15.78
N SER A 360 -2.06 3.51 -17.07
CA SER A 360 -0.97 4.28 -17.65
C SER A 360 -1.02 5.75 -17.19
N LEU A 361 0.07 6.51 -17.36
CA LEU A 361 0.05 7.96 -17.08
C LEU A 361 -1.04 8.70 -17.89
N THR A 362 -1.29 8.26 -19.12
CA THR A 362 -2.39 8.80 -19.94
C THR A 362 -3.76 8.52 -19.32
N ASP A 363 -3.96 7.32 -18.77
CA ASP A 363 -5.22 6.98 -18.07
C ASP A 363 -5.41 7.79 -16.80
N VAL A 364 -4.30 8.01 -16.03
CA VAL A 364 -4.32 8.86 -14.83
C VAL A 364 -4.76 10.28 -15.21
N ARG A 365 -4.13 10.88 -16.23
CA ARG A 365 -4.48 12.21 -16.69
C ARG A 365 -5.93 12.29 -17.15
N ALA A 366 -6.38 11.37 -18.00
CA ALA A 366 -7.76 11.31 -18.47
C ALA A 366 -8.76 11.15 -17.32
N PHE A 367 -8.40 10.39 -16.27
CA PHE A 367 -9.27 10.25 -15.11
C PHE A 367 -9.38 11.56 -14.31
N VAL A 368 -8.27 12.32 -14.18
CA VAL A 368 -8.29 13.63 -13.53
C VAL A 368 -9.11 14.63 -14.33
N ASP A 369 -8.97 14.67 -15.66
CA ASP A 369 -9.75 15.53 -16.55
C ASP A 369 -11.27 15.30 -16.37
N ASP A 370 -11.67 14.04 -16.30
CA ASP A 370 -13.07 13.62 -16.16
C ASP A 370 -13.52 13.46 -14.70
N TYR A 371 -12.70 13.83 -13.71
CA TYR A 371 -12.94 13.50 -12.29
C TYR A 371 -14.33 13.95 -11.82
N LEU A 372 -14.69 15.19 -12.13
CA LEU A 372 -15.99 15.77 -11.74
C LEU A 372 -17.18 15.17 -12.49
N GLU A 373 -16.95 14.54 -13.63
CA GLU A 373 -17.99 13.90 -14.45
C GLU A 373 -18.32 12.47 -13.99
N LYS A 374 -17.48 11.91 -13.12
CA LYS A 374 -17.61 10.53 -12.60
C LYS A 374 -18.52 10.40 -11.38
N PHE A 375 -19.12 11.50 -10.89
CA PHE A 375 -20.07 11.50 -9.76
C PHE A 375 -21.51 11.25 -10.17
#